data_cd7b8913d33d6e24dd596cc18851a2db
#
_entry.id   cd7b8913d33d6e24dd596cc18851a2db
#
_cell.length_a   1.000
_cell.length_b   1.000
_cell.length_c   1.000
_cell.angle_alpha   90.00
_cell.angle_beta   90.00
_cell.angle_gamma   90.00
#
_symmetry.space_group_name_H-M   'P 1'
#
loop_
_entity.id
_entity.type
_entity.pdbx_description
1 polymer ?
#
loop_
_entity_poly.entity_id
_entity_poly.type
_entity_poly.pdbx_seq_one_letter_code
_entity_poly.pdbx_strand_id
1 'polypeptide(L)'
;MVKIYADGADLLSMKAAYSKGLVEGFTTNPTLMKLAGISDYMGFASEVLSNIKDMPISFEVFSDDFDEMYTQAKKLSSLGDNVYVKIPVTNTKSEFAGDLVKRLDGEGVK
;
A
#
# COMPACT_ATOMS: atom_id res chain seq x y z
N MET A 1 -19.91 8.09 -10.56
CA MET A 1 -20.16 7.73 -9.14
C MET A 1 -18.88 7.88 -8.34
N VAL A 2 -18.98 8.45 -7.17
CA VAL A 2 -17.83 8.62 -6.28
C VAL A 2 -17.47 7.26 -5.66
N LYS A 3 -16.17 6.93 -5.69
CA LYS A 3 -15.66 5.74 -5.03
C LYS A 3 -15.12 6.12 -3.65
N ILE A 4 -15.49 5.37 -2.64
CA ILE A 4 -15.09 5.62 -1.26
C ILE A 4 -14.03 4.60 -0.85
N TYR A 5 -12.88 5.09 -0.39
CA TYR A 5 -11.78 4.28 0.12
C TYR A 5 -11.58 4.57 1.61
N ALA A 6 -11.40 3.52 2.39
CA ALA A 6 -11.10 3.67 3.81
C ALA A 6 -9.58 3.73 4.03
N ASP A 7 -9.16 4.60 4.93
CA ASP A 7 -7.76 4.76 5.30
C ASP A 7 -7.53 4.22 6.71
N GLY A 8 -6.49 3.43 6.89
CA GLY A 8 -6.18 2.85 8.20
C GLY A 8 -5.29 1.64 8.12
N ALA A 9 -4.91 1.13 9.28
CA ALA A 9 -4.06 -0.04 9.43
C ALA A 9 -4.55 -0.99 10.53
N ASP A 10 -5.84 -0.97 10.82
CA ASP A 10 -6.48 -1.89 11.78
C ASP A 10 -7.24 -2.97 11.00
N LEU A 11 -6.75 -4.20 11.04
CA LEU A 11 -7.34 -5.31 10.31
C LEU A 11 -8.79 -5.56 10.68
N LEU A 12 -9.17 -5.43 11.95
CA LEU A 12 -10.55 -5.65 12.39
C LEU A 12 -11.49 -4.63 11.77
N SER A 13 -11.11 -3.34 11.77
CA SER A 13 -11.90 -2.28 11.14
C SER A 13 -11.97 -2.44 9.63
N MET A 14 -10.88 -2.84 9.00
CA MET A 14 -10.85 -3.11 7.55
C MET A 14 -11.79 -4.26 7.18
N LYS A 15 -11.74 -5.36 7.92
CA LYS A 15 -12.63 -6.52 7.70
C LYS A 15 -14.10 -6.14 7.91
N ALA A 16 -14.40 -5.31 8.91
CA ALA A 16 -15.75 -4.84 9.18
C ALA A 16 -16.28 -3.99 8.02
N ALA A 17 -15.49 -3.03 7.53
CA ALA A 17 -15.85 -2.19 6.39
C ALA A 17 -16.04 -3.02 5.11
N TYR A 18 -15.16 -3.97 4.90
CA TYR A 18 -15.23 -4.89 3.77
C TYR A 18 -16.54 -5.72 3.78
N SER A 19 -16.84 -6.32 4.94
CA SER A 19 -18.04 -7.16 5.09
C SER A 19 -19.34 -6.38 4.91
N LYS A 20 -19.34 -5.10 5.30
CA LYS A 20 -20.52 -4.22 5.17
C LYS A 20 -20.69 -3.65 3.76
N GLY A 21 -19.72 -3.81 2.88
CA GLY A 21 -19.76 -3.25 1.54
C GLY A 21 -19.76 -1.72 1.50
N LEU A 22 -19.19 -1.07 2.51
CA LEU A 22 -19.20 0.38 2.65
C LEU A 22 -18.15 1.10 1.81
N VAL A 23 -17.13 0.36 1.37
CA VAL A 23 -15.97 0.94 0.68
C VAL A 23 -15.62 0.13 -0.57
N GLU A 24 -14.90 0.75 -1.49
CA GLU A 24 -14.45 0.11 -2.73
C GLU A 24 -12.95 -0.18 -2.75
N GLY A 25 -12.26 0.15 -1.69
CA GLY A 25 -10.84 -0.11 -1.52
C GLY A 25 -10.30 0.43 -0.21
N PHE A 26 -9.03 0.19 0.02
CA PHE A 26 -8.35 0.60 1.25
C PHE A 26 -7.02 1.26 0.93
N THR A 27 -6.64 2.21 1.77
CA THR A 27 -5.32 2.83 1.74
C THR A 27 -4.66 2.66 3.10
N THR A 28 -3.37 2.43 3.09
CA THR A 28 -2.54 2.36 4.30
C THR A 28 -1.30 3.22 4.11
N ASN A 29 -0.57 3.46 5.19
CA ASN A 29 0.76 4.06 5.12
C ASN A 29 1.57 3.70 6.37
N PRO A 30 2.92 3.89 6.35
CA PRO A 30 3.76 3.52 7.49
C PRO A 30 3.39 4.23 8.79
N THR A 31 2.95 5.49 8.73
CA THR A 31 2.54 6.24 9.91
C THR A 31 1.33 5.61 10.60
N LEU A 32 0.30 5.26 9.82
CA LEU A 32 -0.90 4.61 10.36
C LEU A 32 -0.56 3.24 10.95
N MET A 33 0.33 2.50 10.30
CA MET A 33 0.78 1.20 10.80
C MET A 33 1.52 1.33 12.12
N LYS A 34 2.39 2.31 12.25
CA LYS A 34 3.11 2.59 13.48
C LYS A 34 2.15 2.95 14.62
N LEU A 35 1.15 3.79 14.35
CA LEU A 35 0.13 4.16 15.32
C LEU A 35 -0.72 2.96 15.75
N ALA A 36 -0.93 2.01 14.88
CA ALA A 36 -1.65 0.77 15.18
C ALA A 36 -0.79 -0.29 15.88
N GLY A 37 0.48 -0.01 16.13
CA GLY A 37 1.40 -0.93 16.80
C GLY A 37 1.94 -2.05 15.92
N ILE A 38 1.89 -1.88 14.60
CA ILE A 38 2.35 -2.89 13.65
C ILE A 38 3.87 -2.79 13.50
N SER A 39 4.59 -3.86 13.83
CA SER A 39 6.05 -3.93 13.71
C SER A 39 6.52 -4.73 12.49
N ASP A 40 5.69 -5.64 11.98
CA ASP A 40 5.98 -6.46 10.80
C ASP A 40 5.10 -6.00 9.64
N TYR A 41 5.63 -5.12 8.80
CA TYR A 41 4.93 -4.53 7.67
C TYR A 41 4.48 -5.59 6.65
N MET A 42 5.41 -6.45 6.24
CA MET A 42 5.12 -7.46 5.20
C MET A 42 4.15 -8.52 5.72
N GLY A 43 4.28 -8.90 6.98
CA GLY A 43 3.34 -9.82 7.63
C GLY A 43 1.93 -9.23 7.69
N PHE A 44 1.81 -7.96 8.05
CA PHE A 44 0.53 -7.25 8.05
C PHE A 44 -0.09 -7.20 6.65
N ALA A 45 0.71 -6.82 5.65
CA ALA A 45 0.24 -6.75 4.27
C ALA A 45 -0.28 -8.14 3.79
N SER A 46 0.47 -9.20 4.08
CA SER A 46 0.07 -10.56 3.72
C SER A 46 -1.23 -10.96 4.41
N GLU A 47 -1.39 -10.61 5.67
CA GLU A 47 -2.60 -10.92 6.43
C GLU A 47 -3.82 -10.18 5.89
N VAL A 48 -3.69 -8.89 5.60
CA VAL A 48 -4.76 -8.11 4.98
C VAL A 48 -5.16 -8.71 3.63
N LEU A 49 -4.18 -9.03 2.79
CA LEU A 49 -4.43 -9.57 1.46
C LEU A 49 -5.02 -10.98 1.46
N SER A 50 -4.77 -11.77 2.51
CA SER A 50 -5.42 -13.07 2.64
C SER A 50 -6.91 -12.96 3.00
N ASN A 51 -7.32 -11.83 3.58
CA ASN A 51 -8.71 -11.56 3.97
C ASN A 51 -9.49 -10.73 2.94
N ILE A 52 -8.80 -9.89 2.17
CA ILE A 52 -9.43 -8.97 1.20
C ILE A 52 -8.71 -9.15 -0.14
N LYS A 53 -9.35 -9.87 -1.08
CA LYS A 53 -8.71 -10.28 -2.34
C LYS A 53 -9.29 -9.57 -3.57
N ASP A 54 -10.47 -9.00 -3.47
CA ASP A 54 -11.23 -8.46 -4.60
C ASP A 54 -11.39 -6.94 -4.57
N MET A 55 -10.73 -6.27 -3.65
CA MET A 55 -10.69 -4.81 -3.58
C MET A 55 -9.26 -4.28 -3.66
N PRO A 56 -9.02 -3.14 -4.32
CA PRO A 56 -7.70 -2.52 -4.34
C PRO A 56 -7.27 -2.09 -2.94
N ILE A 57 -6.04 -2.40 -2.60
CA ILE A 57 -5.42 -2.01 -1.34
C ILE A 57 -4.08 -1.36 -1.64
N SER A 58 -3.89 -0.15 -1.13
CA SER A 58 -2.65 0.60 -1.33
C SER A 58 -1.73 0.45 -0.13
N PHE A 59 -0.48 0.11 -0.41
CA PHE A 59 0.61 0.07 0.56
C PHE A 59 1.71 1.02 0.13
N GLU A 60 2.20 1.84 1.04
CA GLU A 60 3.26 2.80 0.74
C GLU A 60 4.63 2.22 1.06
N VAL A 61 5.61 2.51 0.20
CA VAL A 61 7.01 2.23 0.51
C VAL A 61 7.45 3.13 1.68
N PHE A 62 8.42 2.67 2.48
CA PHE A 62 8.82 3.39 3.69
C PHE A 62 10.29 3.81 3.71
N SER A 63 11.07 3.47 2.70
CA SER A 63 12.44 3.96 2.56
C SER A 63 12.47 5.36 1.96
N ASP A 64 13.55 6.08 2.20
CA ASP A 64 13.83 7.38 1.58
C ASP A 64 14.76 7.25 0.37
N ASP A 65 15.36 6.09 0.16
CA ASP A 65 16.24 5.79 -0.96
C ASP A 65 15.45 5.14 -2.11
N PHE A 66 15.61 5.65 -3.33
CA PHE A 66 14.85 5.17 -4.48
C PHE A 66 15.13 3.72 -4.85
N ASP A 67 16.36 3.24 -4.69
CA ASP A 67 16.68 1.83 -4.96
C ASP A 67 15.99 0.90 -3.96
N GLU A 68 15.95 1.30 -2.69
CA GLU A 68 15.21 0.57 -1.66
C GLU A 68 13.69 0.64 -1.88
N MET A 69 13.17 1.81 -2.27
CA MET A 69 11.75 1.95 -2.65
C MET A 69 11.38 1.00 -3.77
N TYR A 70 12.24 0.89 -4.78
CA TYR A 70 12.03 -0.04 -5.89
C TYR A 70 11.91 -1.48 -5.40
N THR A 71 12.85 -1.91 -4.56
CA THR A 71 12.84 -3.26 -4.00
C THR A 71 11.59 -3.52 -3.16
N GLN A 72 11.21 -2.56 -2.32
CA GLN A 72 10.01 -2.65 -1.50
C GLN A 72 8.74 -2.70 -2.37
N ALA A 73 8.66 -1.86 -3.39
CA ALA A 73 7.52 -1.81 -4.31
C ALA A 73 7.33 -3.14 -5.03
N LYS A 74 8.41 -3.73 -5.54
CA LYS A 74 8.36 -5.04 -6.19
C LYS A 74 7.88 -6.13 -5.23
N LYS A 75 8.35 -6.09 -4.00
CA LYS A 75 7.98 -7.05 -2.96
C LYS A 75 6.50 -6.92 -2.59
N LEU A 76 6.03 -5.70 -2.36
CA LEU A 76 4.62 -5.44 -2.05
C LEU A 76 3.72 -5.88 -3.21
N SER A 77 4.07 -5.53 -4.44
CA SER A 77 3.32 -5.89 -5.63
C SER A 77 3.18 -7.41 -5.81
N SER A 78 4.19 -8.16 -5.40
CA SER A 78 4.18 -9.63 -5.50
C SER A 78 3.22 -10.31 -4.54
N LEU A 79 2.70 -9.60 -3.55
CA LEU A 79 1.83 -10.18 -2.52
C LEU A 79 0.40 -10.41 -2.99
N GLY A 80 -0.04 -9.73 -4.03
CA GLY A 80 -1.40 -9.91 -4.58
C GLY A 80 -1.68 -9.02 -5.77
N ASP A 81 -2.62 -9.46 -6.59
CA ASP A 81 -3.01 -8.74 -7.82
C ASP A 81 -3.78 -7.44 -7.53
N ASN A 82 -4.30 -7.31 -6.32
CA ASN A 82 -5.06 -6.15 -5.88
C ASN A 82 -4.22 -5.12 -5.14
N VAL A 83 -2.90 -5.27 -5.12
CA VAL A 83 -1.98 -4.33 -4.47
C VAL A 83 -1.70 -3.14 -5.37
N TYR A 84 -1.83 -1.95 -4.80
CA TYR A 84 -1.36 -0.69 -5.38
C TYR A 84 -0.25 -0.15 -4.51
N VAL A 85 0.89 0.17 -5.10
CA VAL A 85 2.05 0.67 -4.36
C VAL A 85 2.05 2.20 -4.40
N LYS A 86 2.08 2.82 -3.23
CA LYS A 86 2.18 4.28 -3.11
C LYS A 86 3.64 4.69 -3.05
N ILE A 87 4.02 5.59 -3.95
CA ILE A 87 5.35 6.18 -3.99
C ILE A 87 5.22 7.67 -3.70
N PRO A 88 5.96 8.23 -2.75
CA PRO A 88 5.93 9.66 -2.52
C PRO A 88 6.48 10.40 -3.75
N VAL A 89 5.90 11.56 -4.07
CA VAL A 89 6.30 12.37 -5.24
C VAL A 89 7.77 12.78 -5.14
N THR A 90 8.21 13.11 -3.93
CA THR A 90 9.60 13.42 -3.62
C THR A 90 10.01 12.66 -2.34
N ASN A 91 11.31 12.38 -2.20
CA ASN A 91 11.83 11.90 -0.93
C ASN A 91 12.12 13.09 0.02
N THR A 92 12.68 12.83 1.21
CA THR A 92 12.98 13.88 2.19
C THR A 92 14.07 14.83 1.73
N LYS A 93 14.86 14.46 0.70
CA LYS A 93 15.88 15.30 0.08
C LYS A 93 15.33 16.14 -1.08
N SER A 94 14.02 16.16 -1.28
CA SER A 94 13.33 16.84 -2.37
C SER A 94 13.69 16.31 -3.76
N GLU A 95 14.18 15.08 -3.86
CA GLU A 95 14.44 14.41 -5.12
C GLU A 95 13.14 13.85 -5.70
N PHE A 96 12.90 14.11 -6.99
CA PHE A 96 11.66 13.72 -7.67
C PHE A 96 11.65 12.22 -7.99
N ALA A 97 10.55 11.53 -7.66
CA ALA A 97 10.40 10.09 -7.83
C ALA A 97 9.89 9.66 -9.22
N GLY A 98 9.80 10.58 -10.17
CA GLY A 98 9.17 10.31 -11.48
C GLY A 98 9.81 9.16 -12.25
N ASP A 99 11.14 9.06 -12.27
CA ASP A 99 11.84 7.98 -12.97
C ASP A 99 11.57 6.62 -12.32
N LEU A 100 11.50 6.57 -11.00
CA LEU A 100 11.13 5.36 -10.26
C LEU A 100 9.72 4.91 -10.60
N VAL A 101 8.77 5.83 -10.60
CA VAL A 101 7.36 5.55 -10.93
C VAL A 101 7.25 5.01 -12.35
N LYS A 102 7.93 5.66 -13.31
CA LYS A 102 7.94 5.22 -14.69
C LYS A 102 8.50 3.81 -14.85
N ARG A 103 9.59 3.51 -14.15
CA ARG A 103 10.21 2.18 -14.16
C ARG A 103 9.27 1.12 -13.61
N LEU A 104 8.66 1.39 -12.47
CA LEU A 104 7.71 0.47 -11.82
C LEU A 104 6.48 0.22 -12.71
N ASP A 105 5.94 1.27 -13.31
CA ASP A 105 4.81 1.16 -14.24
C ASP A 105 5.18 0.26 -15.43
N GLY A 106 6.35 0.45 -16.01
CA GLY A 106 6.85 -0.37 -17.11
C GLY A 106 7.07 -1.84 -16.75
N GLU A 107 7.24 -2.15 -15.46
CA GLU A 107 7.41 -3.52 -14.95
C GLU A 107 6.11 -4.11 -14.41
N GLY A 108 4.97 -3.45 -14.61
CA GLY A 108 3.65 -3.97 -14.26
C GLY A 108 3.24 -3.75 -12.80
N VAL A 109 3.95 -2.93 -12.05
CA VAL A 109 3.57 -2.55 -10.69
C VAL A 109 2.47 -1.48 -10.78
N LYS A 110 1.37 -1.71 -10.09
CA LYS A 110 0.24 -0.78 -10.06
C LYS A 110 0.45 0.32 -9.04
#